data_afff4da5fe9a2275025673098b591321
#
_entry.id   afff4da5fe9a2275025673098b591321
#
_cell.length_a   1.000
_cell.length_b   1.000
_cell.length_c   1.000
_cell.angle_alpha   90.00
_cell.angle_beta   90.00
_cell.angle_gamma   90.00
#
_symmetry.space_group_name_H-M   'P 1'
#
loop_
_entity.id
_entity.type
_entity.pdbx_description
1 polymer ?
#
loop_
_entity_poly.entity_id
_entity_poly.type
_entity_poly.pdbx_seq_one_letter_code
_entity_poly.pdbx_strand_id
1 'polypeptide(L)'
;DEAEEIMLNLYCKRAKVKDGMSILDVGCGWGSLSLYLAQNYPNSKVTGVSNSNSQRKFIEQLAYERELKNLKIITEDINTFDADDNYDRIMSIEMFEHTKNTKKLMNRINNWLKSEGLFFMHVFAHKKNPYYFDTDEKNAWMAKYFFTGGMMPNHDLFKDLQSNLEYHKSWMLSGTHYEKTSNAWLAKMDLNKDKIIQLFEKNNKKSVARQKFHFWRLFYIACAEIFGYDNGNEWIVSHHLFGKSKK
;
A
#
# COMPACT_ATOMS: atom_id res chain seq x y z
N ASP A 1 -3.74 8.61 -13.51
CA ASP A 1 -3.91 9.81 -12.66
C ASP A 1 -5.35 9.89 -12.12
N GLU A 2 -6.41 10.02 -12.96
CA GLU A 2 -7.81 10.15 -12.51
C GLU A 2 -8.27 8.97 -11.60
N ALA A 3 -8.00 7.73 -11.99
CA ALA A 3 -8.37 6.55 -11.21
C ALA A 3 -7.66 6.51 -9.84
N GLU A 4 -6.42 6.97 -9.77
CA GLU A 4 -5.66 7.10 -8.52
C GLU A 4 -6.27 8.16 -7.61
N GLU A 5 -6.60 9.32 -8.14
CA GLU A 5 -7.23 10.42 -7.41
C GLU A 5 -8.60 10.01 -6.84
N ILE A 6 -9.42 9.33 -7.64
CA ILE A 6 -10.72 8.78 -7.19
C ILE A 6 -10.52 7.80 -6.03
N MET A 7 -9.48 6.94 -6.09
CA MET A 7 -9.21 5.97 -5.03
C MET A 7 -8.69 6.66 -3.77
N LEU A 8 -7.78 7.64 -3.87
CA LEU A 8 -7.28 8.43 -2.73
C LEU A 8 -8.43 9.18 -2.03
N ASN A 9 -9.34 9.78 -2.81
CA ASN A 9 -10.54 10.40 -2.26
C ASN A 9 -11.44 9.38 -1.54
N LEU A 10 -11.62 8.18 -2.11
CA LEU A 10 -12.39 7.10 -1.48
C LEU A 10 -11.77 6.66 -0.14
N TYR A 11 -10.43 6.58 -0.04
CA TYR A 11 -9.74 6.29 1.22
C TYR A 11 -10.06 7.36 2.26
N CYS A 12 -9.91 8.63 1.91
CA CYS A 12 -10.20 9.75 2.81
C CYS A 12 -11.65 9.76 3.29
N LYS A 13 -12.60 9.49 2.38
CA LYS A 13 -14.02 9.38 2.70
C LYS A 13 -14.29 8.21 3.66
N ARG A 14 -13.71 7.02 3.41
CA ARG A 14 -13.89 5.83 4.25
C ARG A 14 -13.21 5.97 5.61
N ALA A 15 -12.03 6.57 5.64
CA ALA A 15 -11.32 6.90 6.88
C ALA A 15 -11.92 8.10 7.62
N LYS A 16 -12.91 8.79 7.06
CA LYS A 16 -13.52 10.01 7.63
C LYS A 16 -12.47 11.08 7.93
N VAL A 17 -11.54 11.30 7.00
CA VAL A 17 -10.53 12.35 7.11
C VAL A 17 -11.20 13.73 7.08
N LYS A 18 -10.73 14.63 7.93
CA LYS A 18 -11.11 16.05 7.95
C LYS A 18 -9.85 16.90 8.06
N ASP A 19 -9.94 18.11 7.55
CA ASP A 19 -8.83 19.06 7.68
C ASP A 19 -8.57 19.43 9.15
N GLY A 20 -7.32 19.67 9.50
CA GLY A 20 -6.86 19.93 10.86
C GLY A 20 -6.50 18.68 11.67
N MET A 21 -6.62 17.47 11.10
CA MET A 21 -6.28 16.22 11.77
C MET A 21 -4.78 15.93 11.77
N SER A 22 -4.31 15.16 12.77
CA SER A 22 -3.00 14.50 12.77
C SER A 22 -3.15 13.14 12.10
N ILE A 23 -2.43 12.89 11.00
CA ILE A 23 -2.60 11.71 10.14
C ILE A 23 -1.27 10.99 9.98
N LEU A 24 -1.26 9.66 10.17
CA LEU A 24 -0.11 8.79 9.94
C LEU A 24 -0.37 7.87 8.75
N ASP A 25 0.53 7.90 7.76
CA ASP A 25 0.56 6.98 6.61
C ASP A 25 1.64 5.92 6.85
N VAL A 26 1.21 4.71 7.19
CA VAL A 26 2.08 3.57 7.56
C VAL A 26 2.44 2.78 6.32
N GLY A 27 3.70 2.88 5.91
CA GLY A 27 4.18 2.29 4.66
C GLY A 27 3.88 3.20 3.46
N CYS A 28 4.23 4.47 3.56
CA CYS A 28 3.83 5.52 2.59
C CYS A 28 4.36 5.32 1.16
N GLY A 29 5.24 4.34 0.92
CA GLY A 29 5.79 4.03 -0.40
C GLY A 29 6.41 5.26 -1.08
N TRP A 30 5.98 5.56 -2.30
CA TRP A 30 6.41 6.75 -3.07
C TRP A 30 5.58 8.00 -2.78
N GLY A 31 4.69 7.95 -1.78
CA GLY A 31 4.03 9.11 -1.21
C GLY A 31 2.72 9.53 -1.85
N SER A 32 2.09 8.69 -2.70
CA SER A 32 0.80 9.04 -3.32
C SER A 32 -0.22 9.52 -2.29
N LEU A 33 -0.48 8.74 -1.25
CA LEU A 33 -1.42 9.11 -0.20
C LEU A 33 -0.91 10.31 0.63
N SER A 34 0.34 10.26 1.08
CA SER A 34 0.92 11.31 1.93
C SER A 34 0.89 12.70 1.26
N LEU A 35 1.28 12.78 -0.02
CA LEU A 35 1.25 14.03 -0.81
C LEU A 35 -0.20 14.49 -1.06
N TYR A 36 -1.09 13.56 -1.38
CA TYR A 36 -2.52 13.87 -1.56
C TYR A 36 -3.13 14.46 -0.29
N LEU A 37 -2.87 13.82 0.86
CA LEU A 37 -3.35 14.30 2.16
C LEU A 37 -2.81 15.69 2.48
N ALA A 38 -1.51 15.92 2.30
CA ALA A 38 -0.90 17.21 2.59
C ALA A 38 -1.45 18.33 1.70
N GLN A 39 -1.73 18.04 0.45
CA GLN A 39 -2.27 19.01 -0.52
C GLN A 39 -3.74 19.35 -0.28
N ASN A 40 -4.58 18.34 0.00
CA ASN A 40 -6.03 18.49 0.09
C ASN A 40 -6.52 18.84 1.52
N TYR A 41 -5.66 18.67 2.53
CA TYR A 41 -5.96 18.95 3.94
C TYR A 41 -4.84 19.83 4.52
N PRO A 42 -4.74 21.11 4.11
CA PRO A 42 -3.58 21.97 4.37
C PRO A 42 -3.38 22.32 5.85
N ASN A 43 -4.42 22.23 6.69
CA ASN A 43 -4.31 22.47 8.13
C ASN A 43 -4.01 21.16 8.91
N SER A 44 -4.00 20.00 8.25
CA SER A 44 -3.64 18.73 8.86
C SER A 44 -2.13 18.57 8.99
N LYS A 45 -1.69 17.77 9.97
CA LYS A 45 -0.31 17.31 10.10
C LYS A 45 -0.20 15.91 9.54
N VAL A 46 0.53 15.72 8.45
CA VAL A 46 0.71 14.42 7.79
C VAL A 46 2.11 13.89 8.10
N THR A 47 2.17 12.67 8.62
CA THR A 47 3.43 11.93 8.82
C THR A 47 3.39 10.67 7.98
N GLY A 48 4.38 10.46 7.11
CA GLY A 48 4.57 9.22 6.36
C GLY A 48 5.76 8.44 6.91
N VAL A 49 5.63 7.11 7.01
CA VAL A 49 6.72 6.22 7.41
C VAL A 49 7.05 5.26 6.29
N SER A 50 8.33 5.19 5.91
CA SER A 50 8.88 4.26 4.92
C SER A 50 10.23 3.74 5.38
N ASN A 51 10.59 2.51 5.03
CA ASN A 51 11.93 1.95 5.26
C ASN A 51 12.97 2.38 4.20
N SER A 52 12.63 3.26 3.26
CA SER A 52 13.44 3.61 2.10
C SER A 52 13.83 5.09 2.08
N ASN A 53 15.13 5.36 2.21
CA ASN A 53 15.68 6.72 2.05
C ASN A 53 15.46 7.32 0.66
N SER A 54 15.42 6.50 -0.40
CA SER A 54 15.16 6.99 -1.76
C SER A 54 13.71 7.44 -1.93
N GLN A 55 12.76 6.72 -1.34
CA GLN A 55 11.35 7.10 -1.32
C GLN A 55 11.17 8.40 -0.53
N ARG A 56 11.77 8.50 0.65
CA ARG A 56 11.75 9.75 1.44
C ARG A 56 12.23 10.95 0.63
N LYS A 57 13.42 10.87 0.04
CA LYS A 57 14.00 11.98 -0.75
C LYS A 57 13.10 12.40 -1.90
N PHE A 58 12.49 11.42 -2.57
CA PHE A 58 11.55 11.67 -3.67
C PHE A 58 10.31 12.42 -3.19
N ILE A 59 9.72 11.98 -2.06
CA ILE A 59 8.53 12.63 -1.49
C ILE A 59 8.85 14.03 -1.01
N GLU A 60 9.98 14.22 -0.30
CA GLU A 60 10.42 15.52 0.20
C GLU A 60 10.68 16.52 -0.96
N GLN A 61 11.24 16.03 -2.09
CA GLN A 61 11.43 16.85 -3.28
C GLN A 61 10.07 17.30 -3.86
N LEU A 62 9.13 16.39 -4.03
CA LEU A 62 7.78 16.73 -4.53
C LEU A 62 7.01 17.63 -3.57
N ALA A 63 7.17 17.44 -2.26
CA ALA A 63 6.57 18.28 -1.25
C ALA A 63 7.13 19.73 -1.32
N TYR A 64 8.44 19.84 -1.51
CA TYR A 64 9.09 21.15 -1.71
C TYR A 64 8.58 21.86 -2.99
N GLU A 65 8.54 21.13 -4.13
CA GLU A 65 8.06 21.67 -5.40
C GLU A 65 6.59 22.11 -5.36
N ARG A 66 5.77 21.49 -4.50
CA ARG A 66 4.35 21.79 -4.29
C ARG A 66 4.11 22.71 -3.09
N GLU A 67 5.16 23.21 -2.46
CA GLU A 67 5.11 24.10 -1.26
C GLU A 67 4.31 23.50 -0.07
N LEU A 68 4.30 22.15 0.06
CA LEU A 68 3.62 21.45 1.15
C LEU A 68 4.45 21.51 2.43
N LYS A 69 4.01 22.31 3.41
CA LYS A 69 4.72 22.53 4.69
C LYS A 69 4.23 21.63 5.83
N ASN A 70 3.16 20.91 5.61
CA ASN A 70 2.45 20.10 6.60
C ASN A 70 2.73 18.60 6.48
N LEU A 71 3.79 18.21 5.73
CA LEU A 71 4.21 16.82 5.50
C LEU A 71 5.58 16.56 6.13
N LYS A 72 5.68 15.49 6.92
CA LYS A 72 6.93 14.95 7.46
C LYS A 72 7.08 13.49 7.02
N ILE A 73 8.27 13.12 6.51
CA ILE A 73 8.57 11.72 6.17
C ILE A 73 9.65 11.18 7.10
N ILE A 74 9.40 10.02 7.69
CA ILE A 74 10.31 9.31 8.58
C ILE A 74 10.81 8.07 7.83
N THR A 75 12.14 7.87 7.81
CA THR A 75 12.73 6.62 7.31
C THR A 75 13.03 5.71 8.49
N GLU A 76 12.21 4.69 8.66
CA GLU A 76 12.38 3.70 9.73
C GLU A 76 11.69 2.38 9.36
N ASP A 77 12.21 1.26 9.88
CA ASP A 77 11.54 -0.04 9.78
C ASP A 77 10.30 -0.04 10.67
N ILE A 78 9.15 -0.42 10.12
CA ILE A 78 7.89 -0.48 10.86
C ILE A 78 7.96 -1.43 12.07
N ASN A 79 8.88 -2.39 12.09
CA ASN A 79 9.06 -3.28 13.24
C ASN A 79 9.65 -2.57 14.47
N THR A 80 10.44 -1.51 14.25
CA THR A 80 11.08 -0.71 15.31
C THR A 80 10.40 0.63 15.53
N PHE A 81 9.81 1.21 14.49
CA PHE A 81 9.16 2.53 14.56
C PHE A 81 8.17 2.58 15.72
N ASP A 82 8.28 3.61 16.53
CA ASP A 82 7.26 3.97 17.51
C ASP A 82 6.86 5.44 17.32
N ALA A 83 5.59 5.72 17.49
CA ALA A 83 5.08 7.05 17.23
C ALA A 83 5.28 7.96 18.43
N ASP A 84 5.87 9.15 18.19
CA ASP A 84 6.06 10.18 19.21
C ASP A 84 4.74 10.87 19.62
N ASP A 85 3.72 10.80 18.75
CA ASP A 85 2.42 11.43 18.90
C ASP A 85 1.27 10.45 18.75
N ASN A 86 0.05 10.87 19.13
CA ASN A 86 -1.17 10.15 18.82
C ASN A 86 -1.90 10.80 17.63
N TYR A 87 -2.50 9.93 16.80
CA TYR A 87 -3.10 10.31 15.52
C TYR A 87 -4.62 10.22 15.54
N ASP A 88 -5.27 11.17 14.85
CA ASP A 88 -6.71 11.12 14.58
C ASP A 88 -7.02 10.05 13.54
N ARG A 89 -6.12 9.88 12.57
CA ARG A 89 -6.21 8.87 11.51
C ARG A 89 -4.87 8.19 11.31
N ILE A 90 -4.93 6.88 11.22
CA ILE A 90 -3.81 6.07 10.73
C ILE A 90 -4.30 5.37 9.47
N MET A 91 -3.51 5.40 8.42
CA MET A 91 -3.83 4.80 7.13
C MET A 91 -2.68 3.91 6.69
N SER A 92 -3.00 2.79 6.04
CA SER A 92 -2.00 1.88 5.46
C SER A 92 -2.54 1.30 4.17
N ILE A 93 -1.80 1.48 3.09
CA ILE A 93 -2.17 1.07 1.74
C ILE A 93 -1.13 0.11 1.20
N GLU A 94 -1.53 -1.13 0.85
CA GLU A 94 -0.67 -2.16 0.24
C GLU A 94 0.61 -2.44 1.05
N MET A 95 0.50 -2.57 2.37
CA MET A 95 1.66 -2.80 3.23
C MET A 95 1.49 -4.02 4.15
N PHE A 96 0.29 -4.27 4.63
CA PHE A 96 0.03 -5.35 5.59
C PHE A 96 0.27 -6.75 5.01
N GLU A 97 0.16 -6.91 3.69
CA GLU A 97 0.50 -8.13 2.95
C GLU A 97 1.98 -8.53 3.11
N HIS A 98 2.83 -7.57 3.41
CA HIS A 98 4.27 -7.77 3.63
C HIS A 98 4.65 -7.93 5.10
N THR A 99 3.66 -7.89 6.02
CA THR A 99 3.89 -7.91 7.46
C THR A 99 3.64 -9.29 8.05
N LYS A 100 4.69 -9.97 8.54
CA LYS A 100 4.55 -11.29 9.19
C LYS A 100 3.89 -11.23 10.56
N ASN A 101 4.14 -10.17 11.34
CA ASN A 101 3.62 -10.03 12.71
C ASN A 101 2.47 -9.02 12.79
N THR A 102 1.46 -9.25 11.98
CA THR A 102 0.31 -8.37 11.79
C THR A 102 -0.39 -8.00 13.10
N LYS A 103 -0.62 -8.99 13.98
CA LYS A 103 -1.26 -8.76 15.29
C LYS A 103 -0.47 -7.77 16.14
N LYS A 104 0.86 -7.92 16.20
CA LYS A 104 1.73 -7.00 16.97
C LYS A 104 1.64 -5.58 16.41
N LEU A 105 1.66 -5.44 15.08
CA LEU A 105 1.55 -4.12 14.45
C LEU A 105 0.18 -3.49 14.71
N MET A 106 -0.91 -4.23 14.59
CA MET A 106 -2.26 -3.72 14.90
C MET A 106 -2.39 -3.25 16.35
N ASN A 107 -1.77 -3.96 17.32
CA ASN A 107 -1.75 -3.53 18.70
C ASN A 107 -0.96 -2.23 18.91
N ARG A 108 0.15 -2.03 18.19
CA ARG A 108 0.91 -0.77 18.23
C ARG A 108 0.11 0.37 17.60
N ILE A 109 -0.57 0.12 16.49
CA ILE A 109 -1.48 1.08 15.85
C ILE A 109 -2.57 1.53 16.84
N ASN A 110 -3.13 0.60 17.62
CA ASN A 110 -4.09 0.96 18.67
C ASN A 110 -3.49 1.95 19.67
N ASN A 111 -2.23 1.78 20.06
CA ASN A 111 -1.56 2.68 21.00
C ASN A 111 -1.33 4.08 20.38
N TRP A 112 -1.03 4.15 19.10
CA TRP A 112 -0.79 5.39 18.36
C TRP A 112 -2.07 6.17 18.02
N LEU A 113 -3.24 5.56 18.15
CA LEU A 113 -4.52 6.25 17.93
C LEU A 113 -4.92 7.11 19.14
N LYS A 114 -5.49 8.28 18.89
CA LYS A 114 -6.27 9.05 19.87
C LYS A 114 -7.54 8.27 20.28
N SER A 115 -8.22 8.69 21.34
CA SER A 115 -9.43 8.01 21.85
C SER A 115 -10.51 7.79 20.80
N GLU A 116 -10.74 8.77 19.92
CA GLU A 116 -11.71 8.69 18.80
C GLU A 116 -10.99 8.47 17.44
N GLY A 117 -9.76 7.99 17.49
CA GLY A 117 -8.93 7.74 16.31
C GLY A 117 -9.42 6.55 15.51
N LEU A 118 -9.22 6.60 14.18
CA LEU A 118 -9.57 5.51 13.27
C LEU A 118 -8.34 5.04 12.50
N PHE A 119 -8.27 3.72 12.31
CA PHE A 119 -7.30 3.07 11.43
C PHE A 119 -8.00 2.56 10.17
N PHE A 120 -7.54 3.02 9.02
CA PHE A 120 -7.99 2.56 7.71
C PHE A 120 -6.90 1.72 7.05
N MET A 121 -7.29 0.58 6.52
CA MET A 121 -6.39 -0.34 5.81
C MET A 121 -6.96 -0.66 4.42
N HIS A 122 -6.09 -0.66 3.41
CA HIS A 122 -6.34 -1.21 2.09
C HIS A 122 -5.32 -2.32 1.82
N VAL A 123 -5.80 -3.46 1.40
CA VAL A 123 -5.00 -4.62 1.03
C VAL A 123 -5.59 -5.32 -0.19
N PHE A 124 -4.76 -5.92 -1.03
CA PHE A 124 -5.27 -6.95 -1.92
C PHE A 124 -5.60 -8.22 -1.11
N ALA A 125 -6.54 -9.00 -1.56
CA ALA A 125 -6.98 -10.18 -0.83
C ALA A 125 -7.58 -11.25 -1.76
N HIS A 126 -7.50 -12.51 -1.34
CA HIS A 126 -8.37 -13.55 -1.86
C HIS A 126 -9.70 -13.53 -1.10
N LYS A 127 -10.81 -13.82 -1.75
CA LYS A 127 -12.14 -13.75 -1.13
C LYS A 127 -12.30 -14.64 0.09
N LYS A 128 -11.72 -15.85 0.08
CA LYS A 128 -11.94 -16.87 1.12
C LYS A 128 -10.65 -17.41 1.75
N ASN A 129 -9.63 -17.70 0.95
CA ASN A 129 -8.49 -18.52 1.35
C ASN A 129 -7.21 -17.66 1.48
N PRO A 130 -6.67 -17.44 2.68
CA PRO A 130 -5.36 -16.83 2.83
C PRO A 130 -4.27 -17.86 2.51
N TYR A 131 -3.13 -17.39 1.95
CA TYR A 131 -1.96 -18.22 1.72
C TYR A 131 -0.68 -17.38 1.75
N TYR A 132 0.43 -18.02 2.12
CA TYR A 132 1.74 -17.39 2.04
C TYR A 132 2.32 -17.51 0.62
N PHE A 133 3.11 -16.52 0.23
CA PHE A 133 3.88 -16.59 -1.00
C PHE A 133 5.13 -17.44 -0.74
N ASP A 134 5.02 -18.74 -1.06
CA ASP A 134 6.11 -19.68 -0.90
C ASP A 134 7.18 -19.46 -1.98
N THR A 135 8.44 -19.30 -1.55
CA THR A 135 9.59 -19.11 -2.45
C THR A 135 10.26 -20.43 -2.84
N ASP A 136 9.92 -21.53 -2.18
CA ASP A 136 10.58 -22.83 -2.38
C ASP A 136 9.91 -23.67 -3.49
N GLU A 137 8.71 -23.32 -3.88
CA GLU A 137 8.04 -23.95 -5.01
C GLU A 137 8.78 -23.72 -6.33
N LYS A 138 8.78 -24.76 -7.18
CA LYS A 138 9.51 -24.80 -8.45
C LYS A 138 9.16 -23.64 -9.41
N ASN A 139 7.92 -23.17 -9.34
CA ASN A 139 7.36 -22.09 -10.20
C ASN A 139 7.12 -20.77 -9.46
N ALA A 140 7.69 -20.59 -8.28
CA ALA A 140 7.45 -19.43 -7.42
C ALA A 140 8.19 -18.15 -7.87
N TRP A 141 8.33 -17.92 -9.19
CA TRP A 141 9.07 -16.75 -9.69
C TRP A 141 8.50 -15.42 -9.18
N MET A 142 7.18 -15.31 -9.10
CA MET A 142 6.49 -14.10 -8.63
C MET A 142 6.77 -13.84 -7.15
N ALA A 143 6.70 -14.87 -6.30
CA ALA A 143 7.07 -14.78 -4.90
C ALA A 143 8.53 -14.39 -4.71
N LYS A 144 9.46 -15.02 -5.48
CA LYS A 144 10.90 -14.75 -5.40
C LYS A 144 11.29 -13.33 -5.77
N TYR A 145 10.68 -12.76 -6.81
CA TYR A 145 11.10 -11.48 -7.37
C TYR A 145 10.28 -10.28 -6.90
N PHE A 146 9.02 -10.47 -6.46
CA PHE A 146 8.10 -9.38 -6.17
C PHE A 146 7.47 -9.44 -4.78
N PHE A 147 7.25 -10.64 -4.20
CA PHE A 147 6.48 -10.80 -2.96
C PHE A 147 7.21 -11.64 -1.90
N THR A 148 8.55 -11.57 -1.85
CA THR A 148 9.35 -12.37 -0.90
C THR A 148 8.90 -12.15 0.54
N GLY A 149 8.40 -13.23 1.17
CA GLY A 149 7.98 -13.23 2.55
C GLY A 149 6.63 -12.57 2.83
N GLY A 150 5.88 -12.22 1.78
CA GLY A 150 4.52 -11.71 1.88
C GLY A 150 3.47 -12.82 1.93
N MET A 151 2.21 -12.39 1.99
CA MET A 151 1.04 -13.27 1.98
C MET A 151 -0.08 -12.68 1.13
N MET A 152 -0.95 -13.55 0.64
CA MET A 152 -2.29 -13.20 0.17
C MET A 152 -3.24 -13.34 1.37
N PRO A 153 -3.72 -12.26 1.98
CA PRO A 153 -4.74 -12.35 3.03
C PRO A 153 -6.09 -12.74 2.43
N ASN A 154 -7.00 -13.25 3.24
CA ASN A 154 -8.39 -13.26 2.86
C ASN A 154 -9.13 -12.02 3.40
N HIS A 155 -10.36 -11.80 2.92
CA HIS A 155 -11.14 -10.63 3.30
C HIS A 155 -11.35 -10.49 4.81
N ASP A 156 -11.55 -11.59 5.54
CA ASP A 156 -11.88 -11.56 6.97
C ASP A 156 -10.66 -11.64 7.89
N LEU A 157 -9.46 -11.92 7.36
CA LEU A 157 -8.25 -12.17 8.16
C LEU A 157 -8.02 -11.12 9.23
N PHE A 158 -8.05 -9.84 8.85
CA PHE A 158 -7.72 -8.74 9.77
C PHE A 158 -8.82 -8.45 10.79
N LYS A 159 -10.07 -8.74 10.44
CA LYS A 159 -11.21 -8.69 11.35
C LYS A 159 -11.11 -9.78 12.43
N ASP A 160 -10.70 -10.98 12.01
CA ASP A 160 -10.64 -12.15 12.89
C ASP A 160 -9.35 -12.19 13.73
N LEU A 161 -8.33 -11.41 13.34
CA LEU A 161 -7.15 -11.21 14.17
C LEU A 161 -7.55 -10.54 15.49
N GLN A 162 -7.42 -11.28 16.60
CA GLN A 162 -7.66 -10.75 17.93
C GLN A 162 -6.62 -9.67 18.27
N SER A 163 -6.84 -8.46 17.81
CA SER A 163 -6.08 -7.27 18.14
C SER A 163 -6.83 -6.41 19.16
N ASN A 164 -6.16 -5.40 19.72
CA ASN A 164 -6.80 -4.43 20.61
C ASN A 164 -7.63 -3.37 19.84
N LEU A 165 -7.68 -3.45 18.50
CA LEU A 165 -8.50 -2.54 17.69
C LEU A 165 -9.95 -3.01 17.65
N GLU A 166 -10.88 -2.05 17.69
CA GLU A 166 -12.32 -2.31 17.50
C GLU A 166 -12.65 -2.33 16.01
N TYR A 167 -13.14 -3.45 15.50
CA TYR A 167 -13.58 -3.53 14.11
C TYR A 167 -14.88 -2.75 13.89
N HIS A 168 -14.87 -1.85 12.88
CA HIS A 168 -16.05 -1.05 12.53
C HIS A 168 -16.70 -1.54 11.25
N LYS A 169 -15.94 -1.69 10.16
CA LYS A 169 -16.50 -2.00 8.84
C LYS A 169 -15.43 -2.49 7.87
N SER A 170 -15.85 -3.28 6.88
CA SER A 170 -15.06 -3.58 5.68
C SER A 170 -15.85 -3.33 4.39
N TRP A 171 -15.12 -3.28 3.29
CA TRP A 171 -15.65 -3.17 1.93
C TRP A 171 -14.83 -4.08 1.02
N MET A 172 -15.52 -4.86 0.19
CA MET A 172 -14.91 -5.57 -0.93
C MET A 172 -15.04 -4.72 -2.20
N LEU A 173 -13.97 -4.61 -2.96
CA LEU A 173 -13.94 -4.02 -4.28
C LEU A 173 -13.52 -5.11 -5.27
N SER A 174 -14.12 -5.09 -6.47
CA SER A 174 -13.81 -6.06 -7.52
C SER A 174 -12.33 -6.00 -7.90
N GLY A 175 -11.73 -7.17 -8.10
CA GLY A 175 -10.38 -7.29 -8.64
C GLY A 175 -10.23 -6.69 -10.04
N THR A 176 -11.32 -6.50 -10.78
CA THR A 176 -11.29 -5.87 -12.12
C THR A 176 -10.68 -4.46 -12.11
N HIS A 177 -10.66 -3.77 -10.98
CA HIS A 177 -9.92 -2.52 -10.83
C HIS A 177 -8.41 -2.73 -10.99
N TYR A 178 -7.86 -3.80 -10.40
CA TYR A 178 -6.44 -4.15 -10.51
C TYR A 178 -6.11 -4.74 -11.86
N GLU A 179 -6.99 -5.56 -12.45
CA GLU A 179 -6.88 -6.01 -13.84
C GLU A 179 -6.68 -4.82 -14.79
N LYS A 180 -7.59 -3.84 -14.76
CA LYS A 180 -7.52 -2.65 -15.61
C LYS A 180 -6.26 -1.82 -15.36
N THR A 181 -5.88 -1.64 -14.09
CA THR A 181 -4.69 -0.90 -13.71
C THR A 181 -3.42 -1.61 -14.20
N SER A 182 -3.32 -2.93 -14.01
CA SER A 182 -2.18 -3.73 -14.47
C SER A 182 -2.04 -3.70 -15.98
N ASN A 183 -3.14 -3.81 -16.70
CA ASN A 183 -3.16 -3.69 -18.17
C ASN A 183 -2.74 -2.28 -18.64
N ALA A 184 -3.16 -1.22 -17.96
CA ALA A 184 -2.76 0.15 -18.28
C ALA A 184 -1.25 0.36 -18.01
N TRP A 185 -0.72 -0.18 -16.93
CA TRP A 185 0.73 -0.14 -16.64
C TRP A 185 1.54 -0.95 -17.64
N LEU A 186 1.05 -2.13 -18.04
CA LEU A 186 1.67 -2.96 -19.08
C LEU A 186 1.75 -2.21 -20.39
N ALA A 187 0.66 -1.60 -20.85
CA ALA A 187 0.62 -0.82 -22.07
C ALA A 187 1.60 0.37 -22.02
N LYS A 188 1.63 1.11 -20.88
CA LYS A 188 2.57 2.22 -20.67
C LYS A 188 4.03 1.74 -20.65
N MET A 189 4.28 0.58 -20.06
CA MET A 189 5.61 -0.05 -20.03
C MET A 189 6.07 -0.43 -21.46
N ASP A 190 5.19 -1.03 -22.25
CA ASP A 190 5.50 -1.43 -23.62
C ASP A 190 5.78 -0.23 -24.55
N LEU A 191 5.03 0.85 -24.39
CA LEU A 191 5.29 2.12 -25.09
C LEU A 191 6.64 2.75 -24.73
N ASN A 192 7.15 2.51 -23.54
CA ASN A 192 8.43 3.04 -23.04
C ASN A 192 9.56 2.00 -22.99
N LYS A 193 9.43 0.89 -23.73
CA LYS A 193 10.35 -0.26 -23.68
C LYS A 193 11.82 0.13 -23.75
N ASP A 194 12.22 0.90 -24.74
CA ASP A 194 13.62 1.22 -24.94
C ASP A 194 14.19 2.09 -23.83
N LYS A 195 13.41 3.05 -23.34
CA LYS A 195 13.78 3.91 -22.20
C LYS A 195 13.96 3.08 -20.92
N ILE A 196 13.06 2.13 -20.67
CA ILE A 196 13.12 1.26 -19.49
C ILE A 196 14.31 0.30 -19.57
N ILE A 197 14.58 -0.30 -20.74
CA ILE A 197 15.76 -1.15 -20.94
C ILE A 197 17.03 -0.34 -20.71
N GLN A 198 17.16 0.86 -21.27
CA GLN A 198 18.31 1.75 -21.04
C GLN A 198 18.48 2.11 -19.54
N LEU A 199 17.36 2.32 -18.82
CA LEU A 199 17.41 2.55 -17.37
C LEU A 199 18.00 1.34 -16.62
N PHE A 200 17.58 0.13 -16.98
CA PHE A 200 18.12 -1.09 -16.38
C PHE A 200 19.58 -1.35 -16.78
N GLU A 201 20.01 -0.95 -17.97
CA GLU A 201 21.40 -1.09 -18.45
C GLU A 201 22.38 -0.25 -17.63
N LYS A 202 21.95 0.83 -16.95
CA LYS A 202 22.84 1.63 -16.08
C LYS A 202 23.54 0.80 -15.00
N ASN A 203 22.87 -0.26 -14.51
CA ASN A 203 23.40 -1.10 -13.42
C ASN A 203 23.44 -2.59 -13.76
N ASN A 204 23.22 -2.98 -15.03
CA ASN A 204 23.16 -4.37 -15.44
C ASN A 204 23.71 -4.55 -16.86
N LYS A 205 24.20 -5.76 -17.16
CA LYS A 205 24.51 -6.16 -18.53
C LYS A 205 23.23 -6.12 -19.40
N LYS A 206 23.36 -5.83 -20.69
CA LYS A 206 22.25 -5.69 -21.65
C LYS A 206 21.27 -6.88 -21.68
N SER A 207 21.80 -8.11 -21.57
CA SER A 207 20.96 -9.32 -21.49
C SER A 207 20.11 -9.35 -20.23
N VAL A 208 20.67 -8.98 -19.07
CA VAL A 208 19.98 -8.92 -17.78
C VAL A 208 18.95 -7.79 -17.76
N ALA A 209 19.29 -6.64 -18.35
CA ALA A 209 18.34 -5.52 -18.47
C ALA A 209 17.08 -5.92 -19.26
N ARG A 210 17.24 -6.61 -20.39
CA ARG A 210 16.14 -7.15 -21.19
C ARG A 210 15.34 -8.19 -20.40
N GLN A 211 15.99 -9.10 -19.68
CA GLN A 211 15.32 -10.09 -18.85
C GLN A 211 14.49 -9.43 -17.76
N LYS A 212 15.01 -8.40 -17.06
CA LYS A 212 14.27 -7.63 -16.07
C LYS A 212 13.02 -6.97 -16.67
N PHE A 213 13.13 -6.39 -17.88
CA PHE A 213 12.00 -5.84 -18.59
C PHE A 213 10.90 -6.89 -18.82
N HIS A 214 11.26 -8.09 -19.28
CA HIS A 214 10.29 -9.17 -19.49
C HIS A 214 9.69 -9.70 -18.20
N PHE A 215 10.45 -9.75 -17.09
CA PHE A 215 9.90 -10.12 -15.79
C PHE A 215 8.83 -9.14 -15.30
N TRP A 216 9.06 -7.84 -15.46
CA TRP A 216 8.04 -6.84 -15.13
C TRP A 216 6.80 -6.95 -16.01
N ARG A 217 6.97 -7.25 -17.31
CA ARG A 217 5.82 -7.52 -18.18
C ARG A 217 5.02 -8.73 -17.72
N LEU A 218 5.69 -9.84 -17.42
CA LEU A 218 5.05 -11.06 -16.90
C LEU A 218 4.33 -10.77 -15.58
N PHE A 219 4.91 -9.95 -14.72
CA PHE A 219 4.29 -9.54 -13.46
C PHE A 219 2.94 -8.82 -13.70
N TYR A 220 2.91 -7.82 -14.58
CA TYR A 220 1.66 -7.11 -14.88
C TYR A 220 0.63 -8.01 -15.55
N ILE A 221 1.03 -8.89 -16.46
CA ILE A 221 0.14 -9.88 -17.09
C ILE A 221 -0.45 -10.81 -16.02
N ALA A 222 0.39 -11.37 -15.15
CA ALA A 222 -0.06 -12.27 -14.09
C ALA A 222 -1.01 -11.57 -13.10
N CYS A 223 -0.72 -10.32 -12.72
CA CYS A 223 -1.63 -9.54 -11.88
C CYS A 223 -2.97 -9.29 -12.58
N ALA A 224 -2.96 -8.93 -13.87
CA ALA A 224 -4.19 -8.72 -14.62
C ALA A 224 -5.04 -9.99 -14.69
N GLU A 225 -4.44 -11.14 -15.00
CA GLU A 225 -5.13 -12.43 -15.07
C GLU A 225 -5.69 -12.88 -13.71
N ILE A 226 -4.90 -12.77 -12.64
CA ILE A 226 -5.32 -13.15 -11.29
C ILE A 226 -6.50 -12.28 -10.85
N PHE A 227 -6.37 -10.96 -10.92
CA PHE A 227 -7.42 -10.06 -10.46
C PHE A 227 -8.62 -9.95 -11.41
N GLY A 228 -8.47 -10.31 -12.70
CA GLY A 228 -9.56 -10.44 -13.66
C GLY A 228 -10.34 -11.76 -13.56
N TYR A 229 -9.75 -12.78 -12.93
CA TYR A 229 -10.37 -14.10 -12.81
C TYR A 229 -11.75 -14.02 -12.15
N ASP A 230 -12.71 -14.81 -12.66
CA ASP A 230 -14.11 -14.82 -12.23
C ASP A 230 -14.73 -13.39 -12.19
N ASN A 231 -14.43 -12.56 -13.18
CA ASN A 231 -14.86 -11.16 -13.24
C ASN A 231 -14.47 -10.35 -11.99
N GLY A 232 -13.30 -10.65 -11.41
CA GLY A 232 -12.78 -9.98 -10.21
C GLY A 232 -13.45 -10.37 -8.91
N ASN A 233 -14.10 -11.54 -8.85
CA ASN A 233 -14.80 -12.02 -7.65
C ASN A 233 -13.98 -12.96 -6.78
N GLU A 234 -12.83 -13.46 -7.25
CA GLU A 234 -11.98 -14.39 -6.51
C GLU A 234 -10.85 -13.63 -5.78
N TRP A 235 -10.01 -12.91 -6.53
CA TRP A 235 -9.02 -12.00 -6.00
C TRP A 235 -9.57 -10.58 -6.06
N ILE A 236 -9.62 -9.94 -4.92
CA ILE A 236 -10.33 -8.68 -4.67
C ILE A 236 -9.40 -7.64 -4.04
N VAL A 237 -9.89 -6.45 -3.91
CA VAL A 237 -9.31 -5.44 -3.02
C VAL A 237 -10.21 -5.32 -1.78
N SER A 238 -9.57 -5.28 -0.60
CA SER A 238 -10.28 -5.22 0.68
C SER A 238 -9.92 -3.95 1.44
N HIS A 239 -10.93 -3.21 1.86
CA HIS A 239 -10.75 -2.09 2.77
C HIS A 239 -11.33 -2.43 4.14
N HIS A 240 -10.62 -2.00 5.19
CA HIS A 240 -11.06 -2.19 6.57
C HIS A 240 -10.97 -0.89 7.34
N LEU A 241 -11.91 -0.69 8.25
CA LEU A 241 -11.93 0.43 9.19
C LEU A 241 -12.02 -0.12 10.60
N PHE A 242 -11.08 0.32 11.43
CA PHE A 242 -11.03 0.01 12.85
C PHE A 242 -11.00 1.30 13.67
N GLY A 243 -11.45 1.21 14.91
CA GLY A 243 -11.32 2.24 15.92
C GLY A 243 -10.36 1.84 17.03
N LYS A 244 -9.98 2.83 17.86
CA LYS A 244 -9.29 2.55 19.12
C LYS A 244 -10.23 1.82 20.05
N SER A 245 -9.76 0.72 20.66
CA SER A 245 -10.53 0.06 21.71
C SER A 245 -10.71 0.97 22.92
N LYS A 246 -11.90 0.99 23.49
CA LYS A 246 -12.26 1.75 24.70
C LYS A 246 -11.97 0.97 25.99
N LYS A 247 -11.21 -0.17 25.88
CA LYS A 247 -10.86 -1.00 27.04
C LYS A 247 -9.60 -0.50 27.72
#